data_ee4f6249b1569a95c2e3308bfbf81d19
#
_entry.id   ee4f6249b1569a95c2e3308bfbf81d19
#
_cell.length_a   1.000
_cell.length_b   1.000
_cell.length_c   1.000
_cell.angle_alpha   90.00
_cell.angle_beta   90.00
_cell.angle_gamma   90.00
#
_symmetry.space_group_name_H-M   'P 1'
#
loop_
_entity.id
_entity.type
_entity.pdbx_description
1 polymer ?
#
loop_
_entity_poly.entity_id
_entity_poly.type
_entity_poly.pdbx_seq_one_letter_code
_entity_poly.pdbx_strand_id
1 'polypeptide(L)'
;MAKVKKPVVDTEVTLRFLAEKLTGSAGCNRYFASYQTGDDRQLSITDIASTEMWCFQPEGIMEQETKFLQWLNEANSYRINNDQLILYVNDQEQKLVFRKKRLI
;
A
#
# COMPACT_ATOMS: atom_id res chain seq x y z
N MET A 1 -4.55 -6.63 4.26
CA MET A 1 -3.14 -7.05 4.18
C MET A 1 -2.67 -6.98 2.73
N ALA A 2 -1.54 -6.38 2.50
CA ALA A 2 -0.97 -6.30 1.18
C ALA A 2 -0.14 -7.54 0.89
N LYS A 3 -0.27 -8.07 -0.33
CA LYS A 3 0.57 -9.18 -0.78
C LYS A 3 1.36 -8.73 -1.98
N VAL A 4 2.59 -8.40 -1.75
CA VAL A 4 3.51 -8.06 -2.82
C VAL A 4 4.30 -9.28 -3.23
N LYS A 5 4.82 -9.96 -2.30
CA LYS A 5 5.40 -11.29 -2.30
C LYS A 5 4.98 -11.83 -0.95
N LYS A 6 5.77 -12.64 -0.32
CA LYS A 6 5.49 -13.00 1.06
C LYS A 6 5.84 -11.81 1.94
N PRO A 7 4.92 -11.29 2.75
CA PRO A 7 5.28 -10.23 3.70
C PRO A 7 6.27 -10.79 4.72
N VAL A 8 7.05 -9.89 5.29
CA VAL A 8 7.93 -10.25 6.40
C VAL A 8 7.06 -10.67 7.58
N VAL A 9 7.46 -11.73 8.26
CA VAL A 9 6.72 -12.29 9.39
C VAL A 9 6.51 -11.24 10.47
N ASP A 10 5.33 -11.23 11.05
CA ASP A 10 4.92 -10.30 12.13
C ASP A 10 4.87 -8.84 11.71
N THR A 11 4.72 -8.58 10.41
CA THR A 11 4.44 -7.23 9.94
C THR A 11 3.07 -7.17 9.32
N GLU A 12 2.48 -6.01 9.38
CA GLU A 12 1.20 -5.76 8.74
C GLU A 12 1.31 -4.51 7.88
N VAL A 13 1.02 -4.67 6.59
CA VAL A 13 0.96 -3.56 5.66
C VAL A 13 -0.50 -3.28 5.38
N THR A 14 -0.95 -2.07 5.65
CA THR A 14 -2.34 -1.71 5.53
C THR A 14 -2.53 -0.49 4.65
N LEU A 15 -3.77 -0.30 4.20
CA LEU A 15 -4.15 0.86 3.42
C LEU A 15 -5.58 1.23 3.77
N ARG A 16 -5.80 2.49 4.08
CA ARG A 16 -7.11 3.02 4.40
C ARG A 16 -7.38 4.27 3.58
N PHE A 17 -8.50 4.27 2.87
CA PHE A 17 -8.93 5.44 2.10
C PHE A 17 -9.77 6.36 2.97
N LEU A 18 -9.43 7.65 2.91
CA LEU A 18 -10.22 8.73 3.46
C LEU A 18 -10.60 9.63 2.30
N ALA A 19 -11.32 10.71 2.56
CA ALA A 19 -11.64 11.65 1.48
C ALA A 19 -10.34 12.25 0.93
N GLU A 20 -9.99 11.93 -0.30
CA GLU A 20 -8.83 12.44 -1.01
C GLU A 20 -7.47 12.10 -0.38
N LYS A 21 -7.46 11.35 0.70
CA LYS A 21 -6.23 10.96 1.40
C LYS A 21 -6.23 9.46 1.62
N LEU A 22 -5.04 8.92 1.75
CA LEU A 22 -4.92 7.56 2.22
C LEU A 22 -3.83 7.48 3.27
N THR A 23 -3.94 6.48 4.12
CA THR A 23 -3.03 6.29 5.22
C THR A 23 -2.95 4.81 5.53
N GLY A 24 -1.93 4.42 6.24
CA GLY A 24 -1.77 3.04 6.65
C GLY A 24 -0.44 2.78 7.32
N SER A 25 -0.17 1.51 7.51
CA SER A 25 1.11 1.04 8.00
C SER A 25 1.90 0.43 6.84
N ALA A 26 3.16 0.80 6.74
CA ALA A 26 4.06 0.24 5.74
C ALA A 26 4.88 -0.92 6.30
N GLY A 27 4.60 -1.32 7.52
CA GLY A 27 5.34 -2.33 8.25
C GLY A 27 5.92 -1.74 9.53
N CYS A 28 6.94 -0.94 9.41
CA CYS A 28 7.52 -0.22 10.55
C CYS A 28 6.85 1.14 10.74
N ASN A 29 6.80 1.92 9.68
CA ASN A 29 6.31 3.30 9.75
C ASN A 29 4.87 3.40 9.27
N ARG A 30 4.20 4.45 9.73
CA ARG A 30 2.93 4.84 9.14
C ARG A 30 3.21 5.76 7.96
N TYR A 31 2.35 5.67 6.96
CA TYR A 31 2.48 6.52 5.78
C TYR A 31 1.17 7.27 5.53
N PHE A 32 1.31 8.36 4.80
CA PHE A 32 0.20 9.24 4.42
C PHE A 32 0.41 9.64 2.97
N ALA A 33 -0.68 9.77 2.24
CA ALA A 33 -0.58 10.19 0.84
C ALA A 33 -1.88 10.84 0.40
N SER A 34 -1.82 11.46 -0.75
CA SER A 34 -3.01 11.95 -1.45
C SER A 34 -3.30 11.01 -2.61
N TYR A 35 -4.56 10.91 -3.02
CA TYR A 35 -4.88 10.10 -4.17
C TYR A 35 -6.00 10.74 -4.97
N GLN A 36 -6.01 10.41 -6.26
CA GLN A 36 -7.07 10.79 -7.16
C GLN A 36 -7.39 9.60 -8.06
N THR A 37 -8.64 9.49 -8.43
CA THR A 37 -9.07 8.47 -9.38
C THR A 37 -9.59 9.16 -10.63
N GLY A 38 -9.45 8.50 -11.76
CA GLY A 38 -9.96 8.97 -13.02
C GLY A 38 -10.81 7.92 -13.70
N ASP A 39 -11.07 8.14 -14.99
CA ASP A 39 -11.83 7.19 -15.78
C ASP A 39 -11.06 5.88 -15.94
N ASP A 40 -11.79 4.80 -16.22
CA ASP A 40 -11.20 3.49 -16.47
C ASP A 40 -10.31 2.99 -15.33
N ARG A 41 -10.70 3.29 -14.09
CA ARG A 41 -9.99 2.84 -12.89
C ARG A 41 -8.57 3.36 -12.80
N GLN A 42 -8.33 4.54 -13.36
CA GLN A 42 -7.05 5.20 -13.19
C GLN A 42 -6.87 5.64 -11.75
N LEU A 43 -5.65 5.57 -11.28
CA LEU A 43 -5.30 5.91 -9.92
C LEU A 43 -3.99 6.69 -9.93
N SER A 44 -3.93 7.74 -9.15
CA SER A 44 -2.71 8.50 -8.94
C SER A 44 -2.53 8.69 -7.45
N ILE A 45 -1.39 8.25 -6.94
CA ILE A 45 -1.04 8.42 -5.53
C ILE A 45 0.18 9.32 -5.47
N THR A 46 0.05 10.43 -4.76
CA THR A 46 1.07 11.46 -4.71
C THR A 46 1.30 11.91 -3.27
N ASP A 47 2.36 12.67 -3.08
CA ASP A 47 2.67 13.29 -1.79
C ASP A 47 2.80 12.25 -0.67
N ILE A 48 3.48 11.16 -0.96
CA ILE A 48 3.68 10.11 0.02
C ILE A 48 4.68 10.58 1.06
N ALA A 49 4.28 10.52 2.30
CA ALA A 49 5.13 10.82 3.44
C ALA A 49 5.00 9.70 4.46
N SER A 50 6.02 9.50 5.25
CA SER A 50 6.00 8.49 6.28
C SER A 50 6.72 8.97 7.52
N THR A 51 6.42 8.35 8.66
CA THR A 51 7.23 8.56 9.85
C THR A 51 8.62 7.97 9.60
N GLU A 52 9.58 8.34 10.42
CA GLU A 52 10.98 7.99 10.18
C GLU A 52 11.55 7.16 11.31
N MET A 53 10.82 6.14 11.74
CA MET A 53 11.33 5.20 12.71
C MET A 53 12.19 4.14 12.02
N TRP A 54 13.12 3.58 12.76
CA TRP A 54 13.90 2.47 12.28
C TRP A 54 13.59 1.24 13.12
N CYS A 55 13.12 0.21 12.48
CA CYS A 55 12.78 -1.05 13.14
C CYS A 55 13.85 -2.08 12.81
N PHE A 56 14.39 -2.71 13.84
CA PHE A 56 15.40 -3.75 13.64
C PHE A 56 14.77 -5.11 13.41
N GLN A 57 13.57 -5.30 13.83
CA GLN A 57 12.88 -6.58 13.71
C GLN A 57 11.45 -6.37 13.26
N PRO A 58 10.92 -7.34 12.53
CA PRO A 58 11.64 -8.52 12.01
C PRO A 58 12.65 -8.16 10.95
N GLU A 59 13.61 -9.02 10.71
CA GLU A 59 14.63 -8.82 9.70
C GLU A 59 13.98 -8.60 8.34
N GLY A 60 14.48 -7.64 7.59
CA GLY A 60 13.95 -7.32 6.26
C GLY A 60 12.79 -6.34 6.24
N ILE A 61 12.35 -5.87 7.42
CA ILE A 61 11.17 -5.01 7.49
C ILE A 61 11.41 -3.66 6.78
N MET A 62 12.61 -3.10 6.89
CA MET A 62 12.87 -1.80 6.26
C MET A 62 12.94 -1.92 4.74
N GLU A 63 13.48 -3.01 4.24
CA GLU A 63 13.51 -3.26 2.80
C GLU A 63 12.10 -3.45 2.25
N GLN A 64 11.27 -4.21 2.96
CA GLN A 64 9.89 -4.40 2.57
C GLN A 64 9.14 -3.07 2.54
N GLU A 65 9.33 -2.24 3.55
CA GLU A 65 8.67 -0.94 3.63
C GLU A 65 9.10 -0.05 2.47
N THR A 66 10.38 0.03 2.18
CA THR A 66 10.89 0.84 1.09
C THR A 66 10.27 0.42 -0.24
N LYS A 67 10.23 -0.87 -0.52
CA LYS A 67 9.64 -1.37 -1.74
C LYS A 67 8.15 -1.10 -1.81
N PHE A 68 7.45 -1.28 -0.69
CA PHE A 68 6.02 -1.02 -0.65
C PHE A 68 5.71 0.44 -1.00
N LEU A 69 6.43 1.37 -0.37
CA LEU A 69 6.18 2.80 -0.62
C LEU A 69 6.54 3.18 -2.05
N GLN A 70 7.57 2.58 -2.61
CA GLN A 70 7.93 2.80 -4.01
C GLN A 70 6.82 2.31 -4.94
N TRP A 71 6.34 1.10 -4.74
CA TRP A 71 5.27 0.56 -5.58
C TRP A 71 3.98 1.33 -5.41
N LEU A 72 3.70 1.79 -4.19
CA LEU A 72 2.52 2.60 -3.96
C LEU A 72 2.57 3.89 -4.78
N ASN A 73 3.74 4.53 -4.84
CA ASN A 73 3.93 5.73 -5.63
C ASN A 73 3.79 5.47 -7.13
N GLU A 74 4.10 4.26 -7.58
CA GLU A 74 4.07 3.88 -8.98
C GLU A 74 2.74 3.24 -9.40
N ALA A 75 1.82 3.07 -8.49
CA ALA A 75 0.52 2.51 -8.80
C ALA A 75 -0.25 3.45 -9.71
N ASN A 76 -0.82 2.93 -10.80
CA ASN A 76 -1.50 3.77 -11.78
C ASN A 76 -2.90 3.29 -12.14
N SER A 77 -3.34 2.17 -11.61
CA SER A 77 -4.71 1.72 -11.77
C SER A 77 -5.11 0.82 -10.62
N TYR A 78 -6.41 0.55 -10.51
CA TYR A 78 -6.91 -0.26 -9.43
C TYR A 78 -8.10 -1.10 -9.88
N ARG A 79 -8.40 -2.11 -9.09
CA ARG A 79 -9.59 -2.92 -9.28
C ARG A 79 -10.13 -3.33 -7.92
N ILE A 80 -11.44 -3.33 -7.79
CA ILE A 80 -12.11 -3.84 -6.59
C ILE A 80 -12.84 -5.12 -6.98
N ASN A 81 -12.55 -6.18 -6.26
CA ASN A 81 -13.13 -7.49 -6.51
C ASN A 81 -13.58 -8.08 -5.19
N ASN A 82 -14.88 -8.03 -4.93
CA ASN A 82 -15.45 -8.45 -3.65
C ASN A 82 -14.83 -7.67 -2.49
N ASP A 83 -14.10 -8.33 -1.61
CA ASP A 83 -13.46 -7.70 -0.47
C ASP A 83 -11.99 -7.38 -0.71
N GLN A 84 -11.54 -7.49 -1.96
CA GLN A 84 -10.15 -7.20 -2.30
C GLN A 84 -10.02 -5.90 -3.06
N LEU A 85 -8.96 -5.18 -2.76
CA LEU A 85 -8.51 -4.05 -3.55
C LEU A 85 -7.18 -4.42 -4.18
N ILE A 86 -7.09 -4.30 -5.48
CA ILE A 86 -5.87 -4.59 -6.22
C ILE A 86 -5.35 -3.30 -6.81
N LEU A 87 -4.13 -2.93 -6.49
CA LEU A 87 -3.45 -1.80 -7.11
C LEU A 87 -2.46 -2.35 -8.12
N TYR A 88 -2.52 -1.84 -9.34
CA TYR A 88 -1.60 -2.25 -10.40
C TYR A 88 -0.50 -1.21 -10.52
N VAL A 89 0.72 -1.70 -10.59
CA VAL A 89 1.92 -0.88 -10.63
C VAL A 89 2.57 -1.07 -11.98
N ASN A 90 3.04 0.02 -12.58
CA ASN A 90 3.75 -0.01 -13.85
C ASN A 90 3.01 -0.81 -14.93
N ASP A 91 1.78 -0.40 -15.22
CA ASP A 91 0.98 -1.03 -16.27
C ASP A 91 0.82 -2.54 -16.07
N GLN A 92 0.56 -2.92 -14.82
CA GLN A 92 0.27 -4.30 -14.43
C GLN A 92 1.48 -5.22 -14.33
N GLU A 93 2.68 -4.70 -14.38
CA GLU A 93 3.87 -5.51 -14.14
C GLU A 93 3.90 -6.05 -12.71
N GLN A 94 3.36 -5.31 -11.78
CA GLN A 94 3.34 -5.67 -10.36
C GLN A 94 1.99 -5.30 -9.79
N LYS A 95 1.54 -6.03 -8.80
CA LYS A 95 0.29 -5.68 -8.13
C LYS A 95 0.41 -5.79 -6.63
N LEU A 96 -0.35 -4.93 -5.96
CA LEU A 96 -0.51 -4.94 -4.51
C LEU A 96 -1.93 -5.36 -4.22
N VAL A 97 -2.12 -6.37 -3.41
CA VAL A 97 -3.45 -6.88 -3.09
C VAL A 97 -3.74 -6.65 -1.62
N PHE A 98 -4.83 -5.95 -1.38
CA PHE A 98 -5.31 -5.69 -0.02
C PHE A 98 -6.65 -6.35 0.17
N ARG A 99 -6.85 -6.90 1.35
CA ARG A 99 -8.13 -7.49 1.71
C ARG A 99 -8.81 -6.61 2.74
N LYS A 100 -10.11 -6.41 2.57
CA LYS A 100 -10.87 -5.60 3.52
C LYS A 100 -10.83 -6.26 4.90
N LYS A 101 -10.48 -5.47 5.90
CA LYS A 101 -10.48 -5.95 7.27
C LYS A 101 -11.90 -5.83 7.80
N ARG A 102 -12.43 -6.93 8.30
CA ARG A 102 -13.74 -6.94 8.89
C ARG A 102 -13.63 -6.56 10.36
N LEU A 103 -14.50 -5.64 10.76
CA LEU A 103 -14.67 -5.32 12.17
C LEU A 103 -15.81 -6.18 12.69
N ILE A 104 -15.55 -6.86 13.78
CA ILE A 104 -16.56 -7.69 14.44
C ILE A 104 -17.11 -6.95 15.62
#